data_e30416d3169766eef82d4c669a958b42
#
_entry.id   e30416d3169766eef82d4c669a958b42
#
_cell.length_a   1.000
_cell.length_b   1.000
_cell.length_c   1.000
_cell.angle_alpha   90.00
_cell.angle_beta   90.00
_cell.angle_gamma   90.00
#
_symmetry.space_group_name_H-M   'P 1'
#
loop_
_entity.id
_entity.type
_entity.pdbx_description
1 polymer ?
#
loop_
_entity_poly.entity_id
_entity_poly.type
_entity_poly.pdbx_seq_one_letter_code
_entity_poly.pdbx_strand_id
1 'polypeptide(L)'
;TVESGPIKGLVVGNVQSGKTANMAGLMAMAADWGWNMFIVLSGTIENLRKQTQNRLYGDLNHAGNLVWTQFDHLSKKKSPIGQRLCDLQLQPDSPMRYMTVCLKVKSRLNDLIDWIEADTQNIQNLKVLVIDDEADQAGINTGDVYSDDDRKTINRLILNLVHCRDKNAENDKTNTYKSHYQAMNYISYTATPYS
;
A
#
# COMPACT_ATOMS: atom_id res chain seq x y z
N THR A 1 14.64 -6.97 22.28
CA THR A 1 13.45 -6.49 21.57
C THR A 1 13.88 -5.38 20.65
N VAL A 2 14.02 -5.68 19.37
CA VAL A 2 14.27 -4.66 18.35
C VAL A 2 12.91 -4.02 18.10
N GLU A 3 12.72 -2.79 18.55
CA GLU A 3 11.62 -1.95 18.10
C GLU A 3 11.87 -1.64 16.61
N SER A 4 11.40 -2.51 15.74
CA SER A 4 11.45 -2.27 14.31
C SER A 4 10.26 -1.42 13.92
N GLY A 5 10.43 -0.11 13.98
CA GLY A 5 9.56 0.79 13.26
C GLY A 5 9.59 0.45 11.75
N PRO A 6 8.68 1.02 10.95
CA PRO A 6 8.62 0.74 9.52
C PRO A 6 9.96 1.09 8.85
N ILE A 7 10.53 0.12 8.12
CA ILE A 7 11.72 0.35 7.31
C ILE A 7 11.29 1.15 6.09
N LYS A 8 11.99 2.25 5.83
CA LYS A 8 11.76 3.12 4.69
C LYS A 8 12.88 2.96 3.68
N GLY A 9 12.53 2.74 2.43
CA GLY A 9 13.46 2.66 1.30
C GLY A 9 13.10 3.65 0.20
N LEU A 10 14.09 4.07 -0.57
CA LEU A 10 13.95 4.92 -1.74
C LEU A 10 14.55 4.21 -2.95
N VAL A 11 13.74 4.05 -3.99
CA VAL A 11 14.20 3.58 -5.30
C VAL A 11 14.14 4.75 -6.28
N VAL A 12 15.31 5.13 -6.78
CA VAL A 12 15.45 6.18 -7.79
C VAL A 12 15.67 5.50 -9.13
N GLY A 13 14.78 5.72 -10.09
CA GLY A 13 14.87 5.13 -11.41
C GLY A 13 14.38 6.09 -12.49
N ASN A 14 15.10 6.12 -13.62
CA ASN A 14 14.71 6.93 -14.76
C ASN A 14 13.33 6.50 -15.28
N VAL A 15 12.51 7.47 -15.59
CA VAL A 15 11.13 7.31 -16.05
C VAL A 15 11.06 6.37 -17.25
N GLN A 16 10.10 5.45 -17.24
CA GLN A 16 9.47 4.78 -18.38
C GLN A 16 9.88 3.35 -18.78
N SER A 17 10.99 2.76 -18.38
CA SER A 17 11.19 1.35 -18.73
C SER A 17 11.51 0.47 -17.53
N GLY A 18 10.66 -0.54 -17.28
CA GLY A 18 10.91 -1.55 -16.26
C GLY A 18 10.45 -1.26 -14.85
N LYS A 19 9.90 -0.10 -14.54
CA LYS A 19 9.45 0.26 -13.18
C LYS A 19 8.43 -0.74 -12.62
N THR A 20 7.39 -1.07 -13.39
CA THR A 20 6.38 -2.06 -12.99
C THR A 20 6.99 -3.45 -12.81
N ALA A 21 7.87 -3.88 -13.72
CA ALA A 21 8.57 -5.16 -13.59
C ALA A 21 9.51 -5.19 -12.36
N ASN A 22 10.18 -4.08 -12.07
CA ASN A 22 11.01 -3.96 -10.87
C ASN A 22 10.15 -4.05 -9.60
N MET A 23 8.98 -3.39 -9.57
CA MET A 23 8.03 -3.52 -8.46
C MET A 23 7.55 -4.98 -8.30
N ALA A 24 7.19 -5.65 -9.41
CA ALA A 24 6.77 -7.05 -9.37
C ALA A 24 7.89 -7.95 -8.82
N GLY A 25 9.13 -7.74 -9.25
CA GLY A 25 10.30 -8.46 -8.72
C GLY A 25 10.49 -8.24 -7.22
N LEU A 26 10.38 -7.00 -6.76
CA LEU A 26 10.44 -6.67 -5.33
C LEU A 26 9.32 -7.33 -4.53
N MET A 27 8.08 -7.31 -5.06
CA MET A 27 6.93 -7.95 -4.43
C MET A 27 7.11 -9.47 -4.36
N ALA A 28 7.59 -10.10 -5.42
CA ALA A 28 7.88 -11.54 -5.44
C ALA A 28 8.94 -11.92 -4.41
N MET A 29 10.06 -11.18 -4.36
CA MET A 29 11.09 -11.40 -3.35
C MET A 29 10.55 -11.24 -1.93
N ALA A 30 9.76 -10.22 -1.66
CA ALA A 30 9.15 -10.02 -0.36
C ALA A 30 8.16 -11.14 -0.02
N ALA A 31 7.39 -11.62 -1.00
CA ALA A 31 6.47 -12.75 -0.83
C ALA A 31 7.20 -14.04 -0.42
N ASP A 32 8.38 -14.31 -0.98
CA ASP A 32 9.25 -15.44 -0.60
C ASP A 32 9.72 -15.35 0.86
N TRP A 33 9.85 -14.13 1.39
CA TRP A 33 10.16 -13.85 2.79
C TRP A 33 8.92 -13.79 3.70
N GLY A 34 7.76 -14.22 3.19
CA GLY A 34 6.53 -14.35 3.95
C GLY A 34 5.73 -13.04 4.13
N TRP A 35 6.04 -12.00 3.36
CA TRP A 35 5.17 -10.83 3.26
C TRP A 35 3.85 -11.24 2.61
N ASN A 36 2.73 -10.77 3.16
CA ASN A 36 1.41 -11.28 2.76
C ASN A 36 0.43 -10.23 2.25
N MET A 37 0.69 -8.93 2.48
CA MET A 37 -0.14 -7.84 1.99
C MET A 37 0.70 -6.79 1.26
N PHE A 38 0.34 -6.50 0.02
CA PHE A 38 1.05 -5.61 -0.88
C PHE A 38 0.14 -4.48 -1.34
N ILE A 39 0.50 -3.25 -1.01
CA ILE A 39 -0.26 -2.05 -1.33
C ILE A 39 0.60 -1.15 -2.22
N VAL A 40 0.17 -0.93 -3.45
CA VAL A 40 0.82 0.00 -4.36
C VAL A 40 0.00 1.28 -4.39
N LEU A 41 0.60 2.38 -3.98
CA LEU A 41 -0.01 3.71 -4.08
C LEU A 41 0.32 4.29 -5.45
N SER A 42 -0.70 4.46 -6.28
CA SER A 42 -0.55 5.03 -7.63
C SER A 42 -1.00 6.49 -7.66
N GLY A 43 -0.82 7.16 -8.79
CA GLY A 43 -1.34 8.51 -9.02
C GLY A 43 -2.86 8.62 -8.82
N THR A 44 -3.51 9.54 -9.53
CA THR A 44 -4.92 9.89 -9.30
C THR A 44 -5.85 9.39 -10.39
N ILE A 45 -5.32 8.79 -11.45
CA ILE A 45 -6.07 8.40 -12.65
C ILE A 45 -6.45 6.92 -12.59
N GLU A 46 -7.75 6.63 -12.55
CA GLU A 46 -8.28 5.29 -12.38
C GLU A 46 -7.85 4.31 -13.50
N ASN A 47 -7.81 4.75 -14.75
CA ASN A 47 -7.38 3.88 -15.85
C ASN A 47 -5.92 3.47 -15.73
N LEU A 48 -5.03 4.38 -15.28
CA LEU A 48 -3.62 4.08 -15.04
C LEU A 48 -3.46 3.14 -13.84
N ARG A 49 -4.23 3.34 -12.77
CA ARG A 49 -4.29 2.44 -11.63
C ARG A 49 -4.63 1.01 -12.07
N LYS A 50 -5.70 0.84 -12.85
CA LYS A 50 -6.11 -0.48 -13.36
C LYS A 50 -5.06 -1.12 -14.25
N GLN A 51 -4.42 -0.34 -15.11
CA GLN A 51 -3.32 -0.83 -15.95
C GLN A 51 -2.16 -1.33 -15.10
N THR A 52 -1.75 -0.56 -14.09
CA THR A 52 -0.68 -0.97 -13.16
C THR A 52 -1.07 -2.24 -12.41
N GLN A 53 -2.30 -2.32 -11.88
CA GLN A 53 -2.79 -3.49 -11.18
C GLN A 53 -2.77 -4.76 -12.05
N ASN A 54 -3.31 -4.67 -13.27
CA ASN A 54 -3.35 -5.81 -14.19
C ASN A 54 -1.96 -6.27 -14.61
N ARG A 55 -1.03 -5.34 -14.84
CA ARG A 55 0.37 -5.67 -15.18
C ARG A 55 1.07 -6.36 -14.02
N LEU A 56 1.02 -5.80 -12.82
CA LEU A 56 1.60 -6.40 -11.62
C LEU A 56 1.03 -7.78 -11.35
N TYR A 57 -0.30 -7.92 -11.41
CA TYR A 57 -0.95 -9.21 -11.20
C TYR A 57 -0.55 -10.23 -12.26
N GLY A 58 -0.47 -9.84 -13.53
CA GLY A 58 -0.01 -10.71 -14.61
C GLY A 58 1.42 -11.17 -14.43
N ASP A 59 2.32 -10.26 -14.03
CA ASP A 59 3.73 -10.57 -13.80
C ASP A 59 3.93 -11.49 -12.58
N LEU A 60 3.14 -11.30 -11.51
CA LEU A 60 3.24 -12.08 -10.28
C LEU A 60 2.53 -13.42 -10.34
N ASN A 61 1.42 -13.50 -11.06
CA ASN A 61 0.60 -14.69 -11.17
C ASN A 61 0.96 -15.54 -12.40
N HIS A 62 2.25 -15.69 -12.65
CA HIS A 62 2.78 -16.38 -13.81
C HIS A 62 2.55 -17.89 -13.72
N ALA A 63 2.04 -18.48 -14.82
CA ALA A 63 2.01 -19.92 -15.11
C ALA A 63 1.69 -20.86 -13.93
N GLY A 64 0.45 -20.75 -13.38
CA GLY A 64 -0.04 -21.74 -12.42
C GLY A 64 0.25 -21.45 -10.95
N ASN A 65 0.87 -20.33 -10.64
CA ASN A 65 1.04 -19.87 -9.25
C ASN A 65 -0.21 -19.10 -8.78
N LEU A 66 -1.22 -19.83 -8.30
CA LEU A 66 -2.52 -19.28 -7.86
C LEU A 66 -2.49 -18.68 -6.44
N VAL A 67 -1.34 -18.35 -5.90
CA VAL A 67 -1.24 -17.82 -4.54
C VAL A 67 -1.55 -16.32 -4.44
N TRP A 68 -1.51 -15.59 -5.55
CA TRP A 68 -1.80 -14.17 -5.59
C TRP A 68 -3.28 -13.89 -5.77
N THR A 69 -3.81 -13.05 -4.91
CA THR A 69 -5.18 -12.52 -5.02
C THR A 69 -5.12 -11.00 -5.12
N GLN A 70 -5.71 -10.45 -6.16
CA GLN A 70 -5.83 -9.00 -6.31
C GLN A 70 -7.19 -8.51 -5.81
N PHE A 71 -7.17 -7.38 -5.12
CA PHE A 71 -8.37 -6.64 -4.74
C PHE A 71 -8.46 -5.35 -5.54
N ASP A 72 -9.65 -4.98 -5.98
CA ASP A 72 -9.84 -3.74 -6.72
C ASP A 72 -9.78 -2.54 -5.75
N HIS A 73 -10.90 -2.16 -5.16
CA HIS A 73 -10.95 -1.10 -4.17
C HIS A 73 -11.39 -1.67 -2.83
N LEU A 74 -10.47 -1.77 -1.90
CA LEU A 74 -10.77 -2.23 -0.55
C LEU A 74 -11.56 -1.16 0.21
N SER A 75 -12.64 -1.58 0.88
CA SER A 75 -13.48 -0.69 1.67
C SER A 75 -14.22 -1.48 2.74
N LYS A 76 -14.28 -0.97 3.96
CA LYS A 76 -15.04 -1.59 5.06
C LYS A 76 -16.50 -1.85 4.68
N LYS A 77 -17.11 -0.93 3.92
CA LYS A 77 -18.54 -0.98 3.59
C LYS A 77 -18.87 -1.74 2.31
N LYS A 78 -17.92 -1.81 1.36
CA LYS A 78 -18.17 -2.29 0.01
C LYS A 78 -17.45 -3.59 -0.33
N SER A 79 -16.44 -3.97 0.45
CA SER A 79 -15.76 -5.25 0.20
C SER A 79 -16.70 -6.41 0.46
N PRO A 80 -16.87 -7.31 -0.53
CA PRO A 80 -17.74 -8.47 -0.39
C PRO A 80 -17.17 -9.46 0.63
N ILE A 81 -17.98 -10.44 1.01
CA ILE A 81 -17.53 -11.61 1.79
C ILE A 81 -16.39 -12.28 1.01
N GLY A 82 -15.33 -12.67 1.70
CA GLY A 82 -14.11 -13.21 1.11
C GLY A 82 -13.03 -12.16 0.82
N GLN A 83 -13.36 -10.88 0.95
CA GLN A 83 -12.41 -9.77 0.77
C GLN A 83 -12.29 -8.87 1.99
N ARG A 84 -12.86 -9.24 3.12
CA ARG A 84 -12.65 -8.54 4.41
C ARG A 84 -11.37 -9.07 5.03
N LEU A 85 -10.73 -8.28 5.87
CA LEU A 85 -9.48 -8.67 6.51
C LEU A 85 -9.61 -10.00 7.29
N CYS A 86 -10.74 -10.21 7.95
CA CYS A 86 -11.04 -11.45 8.67
C CYS A 86 -11.23 -12.68 7.76
N ASP A 87 -11.46 -12.48 6.48
CA ASP A 87 -11.66 -13.57 5.53
C ASP A 87 -10.32 -14.04 4.91
N LEU A 88 -9.22 -13.30 5.12
CA LEU A 88 -7.93 -13.61 4.53
C LEU A 88 -7.20 -14.72 5.28
N GLN A 89 -6.44 -15.51 4.53
CA GLN A 89 -5.59 -16.57 5.08
C GLN A 89 -4.22 -15.97 5.45
N LEU A 90 -4.10 -15.49 6.68
CA LEU A 90 -2.90 -14.78 7.18
C LEU A 90 -2.03 -15.63 8.12
N GLN A 91 -2.29 -16.93 8.21
CA GLN A 91 -1.49 -17.83 9.02
C GLN A 91 -0.03 -17.84 8.52
N PRO A 92 0.96 -18.06 9.39
CA PRO A 92 2.38 -18.00 9.04
C PRO A 92 2.80 -18.95 7.91
N ASP A 93 2.12 -20.08 7.76
CA ASP A 93 2.35 -21.11 6.75
C ASP A 93 1.48 -20.95 5.50
N SER A 94 0.60 -19.94 5.47
CA SER A 94 -0.25 -19.69 4.31
C SER A 94 0.58 -19.25 3.10
N PRO A 95 0.38 -19.89 1.94
CA PRO A 95 1.01 -19.46 0.70
C PRO A 95 0.35 -18.21 0.11
N MET A 96 -0.82 -17.83 0.60
CA MET A 96 -1.64 -16.77 0.00
C MET A 96 -0.99 -15.39 0.11
N ARG A 97 -1.05 -14.63 -0.96
CA ARG A 97 -0.54 -13.26 -1.06
C ARG A 97 -1.63 -12.35 -1.62
N TYR A 98 -1.78 -11.20 -1.01
CA TYR A 98 -2.85 -10.26 -1.33
C TYR A 98 -2.27 -8.94 -1.83
N MET A 99 -2.83 -8.41 -2.91
CA MET A 99 -2.37 -7.15 -3.46
C MET A 99 -3.53 -6.22 -3.83
N THR A 100 -3.30 -4.94 -3.72
CA THR A 100 -4.18 -3.88 -4.22
C THR A 100 -3.36 -2.71 -4.73
N VAL A 101 -3.87 -2.02 -5.75
CA VAL A 101 -3.34 -0.73 -6.20
C VAL A 101 -4.35 0.33 -5.83
N CYS A 102 -3.95 1.25 -4.96
CA CYS A 102 -4.79 2.30 -4.40
C CYS A 102 -4.42 3.66 -4.98
N LEU A 103 -5.43 4.43 -5.38
CA LEU A 103 -5.22 5.83 -5.79
C LEU A 103 -4.81 6.69 -4.60
N LYS A 104 -3.87 7.60 -4.80
CA LYS A 104 -3.48 8.62 -3.81
C LYS A 104 -4.52 9.76 -3.75
N VAL A 105 -5.76 9.39 -3.46
CA VAL A 105 -6.86 10.34 -3.23
C VAL A 105 -7.50 10.09 -1.86
N LYS A 106 -7.96 11.15 -1.21
CA LYS A 106 -8.47 11.12 0.17
C LYS A 106 -9.51 10.03 0.40
N SER A 107 -10.49 9.88 -0.50
CA SER A 107 -11.56 8.89 -0.34
C SER A 107 -11.03 7.46 -0.37
N ARG A 108 -10.12 7.13 -1.29
CA ARG A 108 -9.56 5.79 -1.45
C ARG A 108 -8.61 5.39 -0.33
N LEU A 109 -7.77 6.34 0.11
CA LEU A 109 -6.90 6.11 1.27
C LEU A 109 -7.71 5.91 2.55
N ASN A 110 -8.77 6.69 2.78
CA ASN A 110 -9.67 6.48 3.90
C ASN A 110 -10.38 5.13 3.83
N ASP A 111 -10.91 4.76 2.67
CA ASP A 111 -11.56 3.45 2.46
C ASP A 111 -10.61 2.30 2.81
N LEU A 112 -9.35 2.37 2.36
CA LEU A 112 -8.32 1.37 2.63
C LEU A 112 -7.96 1.30 4.13
N ILE A 113 -7.76 2.46 4.77
CA ILE A 113 -7.47 2.53 6.21
C ILE A 113 -8.66 1.97 7.02
N ASP A 114 -9.89 2.36 6.68
CA ASP A 114 -11.10 1.84 7.32
C ASP A 114 -11.25 0.32 7.17
N TRP A 115 -10.84 -0.21 6.01
CA TRP A 115 -10.86 -1.65 5.76
C TRP A 115 -9.85 -2.39 6.67
N ILE A 116 -8.65 -1.85 6.82
CA ILE A 116 -7.63 -2.41 7.73
C ILE A 116 -8.09 -2.31 9.18
N GLU A 117 -8.56 -1.13 9.61
CA GLU A 117 -8.98 -0.87 10.99
C GLU A 117 -10.27 -1.63 11.39
N ALA A 118 -11.00 -2.17 10.43
CA ALA A 118 -12.23 -2.93 10.70
C ALA A 118 -11.99 -4.20 11.52
N ASP A 119 -10.76 -4.72 11.50
CA ASP A 119 -10.40 -5.96 12.22
C ASP A 119 -9.06 -5.81 12.93
N THR A 120 -9.12 -5.28 14.14
CA THR A 120 -7.94 -5.00 14.97
C THR A 120 -7.19 -6.27 15.42
N GLN A 121 -7.86 -7.43 15.41
CA GLN A 121 -7.23 -8.68 15.80
C GLN A 121 -6.33 -9.23 14.67
N ASN A 122 -6.77 -9.12 13.43
CA ASN A 122 -6.02 -9.65 12.29
C ASN A 122 -4.93 -8.71 11.76
N ILE A 123 -4.93 -7.42 12.13
CA ILE A 123 -3.86 -6.49 11.75
C ILE A 123 -2.47 -7.01 12.18
N GLN A 124 -2.36 -7.59 13.36
CA GLN A 124 -1.10 -8.14 13.87
C GLN A 124 -0.56 -9.35 13.09
N ASN A 125 -1.34 -9.90 12.16
CA ASN A 125 -0.93 -10.96 11.25
C ASN A 125 -0.51 -10.43 9.87
N LEU A 126 -0.66 -9.12 9.63
CA LEU A 126 -0.30 -8.48 8.38
C LEU A 126 1.20 -8.12 8.35
N LYS A 127 1.90 -8.63 7.34
CA LYS A 127 3.22 -8.16 6.92
C LYS A 127 3.02 -7.34 5.65
N VAL A 128 3.03 -6.02 5.80
CA VAL A 128 2.59 -5.08 4.76
C VAL A 128 3.78 -4.45 4.05
N LEU A 129 3.86 -4.60 2.74
CA LEU A 129 4.74 -3.84 1.89
C LEU A 129 3.94 -2.75 1.17
N VAL A 130 4.23 -1.49 1.47
CA VAL A 130 3.69 -0.33 0.74
C VAL A 130 4.73 0.14 -0.27
N ILE A 131 4.35 0.20 -1.53
CA ILE A 131 5.13 0.78 -2.62
C ILE A 131 4.42 2.06 -3.04
N ASP A 132 5.08 3.20 -2.87
CA ASP A 132 4.57 4.50 -3.31
C ASP A 132 5.16 4.83 -4.69
N ASP A 133 4.34 4.61 -5.72
CA ASP A 133 4.69 4.96 -7.09
C ASP A 133 4.49 6.45 -7.32
N GLU A 134 5.48 7.10 -7.95
CA GLU A 134 5.46 8.54 -8.20
C GLU A 134 5.37 9.35 -6.89
N ALA A 135 6.22 9.04 -5.93
CA ALA A 135 6.28 9.72 -4.64
C ALA A 135 6.56 11.24 -4.76
N ASP A 136 7.16 11.64 -5.87
CA ASP A 136 7.45 13.04 -6.24
C ASP A 136 6.24 13.79 -6.84
N GLN A 137 5.24 13.09 -7.36
CA GLN A 137 4.05 13.75 -7.94
C GLN A 137 3.12 14.40 -6.91
N ALA A 138 3.30 14.16 -5.64
CA ALA A 138 2.68 15.02 -4.63
C ALA A 138 3.23 16.45 -4.66
N GLY A 139 4.28 16.72 -5.44
CA GLY A 139 5.03 17.98 -5.48
C GLY A 139 5.01 18.79 -6.78
N ILE A 140 4.91 18.19 -7.99
CA ILE A 140 5.19 18.95 -9.22
C ILE A 140 4.28 18.48 -10.39
N ASN A 141 3.56 19.43 -10.98
CA ASN A 141 3.05 19.45 -12.36
C ASN A 141 2.10 18.32 -12.83
N THR A 142 0.95 18.21 -12.24
CA THR A 142 -0.24 17.99 -13.05
C THR A 142 -1.13 19.22 -12.86
N GLY A 143 -1.60 19.81 -13.92
CA GLY A 143 -2.41 21.04 -13.92
C GLY A 143 -3.79 20.95 -13.26
N ASP A 144 -3.97 20.02 -12.35
CA ASP A 144 -5.07 19.84 -11.43
C ASP A 144 -4.53 19.86 -10.00
N VAL A 145 -4.47 20.99 -9.52
CA VAL A 145 -4.75 21.66 -8.29
C VAL A 145 -5.10 20.73 -7.13
N TYR A 146 -4.11 20.02 -6.58
CA TYR A 146 -4.17 19.78 -5.16
C TYR A 146 -3.78 21.09 -4.46
N SER A 147 -4.70 21.63 -3.66
CA SER A 147 -4.35 22.67 -2.72
C SER A 147 -3.25 22.15 -1.78
N ASP A 148 -2.46 23.03 -1.18
CA ASP A 148 -1.45 22.63 -0.19
C ASP A 148 -2.08 21.84 0.96
N ASP A 149 -3.34 22.09 1.29
CA ASP A 149 -4.10 21.37 2.32
C ASP A 149 -4.48 19.95 1.88
N ASP A 150 -4.76 19.72 0.61
CA ASP A 150 -5.01 18.38 0.07
C ASP A 150 -3.74 17.53 0.11
N ARG A 151 -2.59 18.09 -0.25
CA ARG A 151 -1.29 17.42 -0.16
C ARG A 151 -0.94 17.03 1.27
N LYS A 152 -1.13 17.93 2.23
CA LYS A 152 -0.94 17.64 3.65
C LYS A 152 -1.87 16.53 4.12
N THR A 153 -3.12 16.53 3.66
CA THR A 153 -4.10 15.49 3.98
C THR A 153 -3.68 14.13 3.42
N ILE A 154 -3.27 14.05 2.14
CA ILE A 154 -2.80 12.81 1.52
C ILE A 154 -1.57 12.28 2.24
N ASN A 155 -0.57 13.12 2.51
CA ASN A 155 0.63 12.73 3.24
C ASN A 155 0.32 12.21 4.65
N ARG A 156 -0.60 12.86 5.36
CA ARG A 156 -1.07 12.40 6.68
C ARG A 156 -1.72 11.02 6.59
N LEU A 157 -2.57 10.78 5.59
CA LEU A 157 -3.23 9.50 5.40
C LEU A 157 -2.23 8.39 5.05
N ILE A 158 -1.22 8.68 4.22
CA ILE A 158 -0.14 7.73 3.93
C ILE A 158 0.64 7.41 5.21
N LEU A 159 0.96 8.40 6.02
CA LEU A 159 1.60 8.18 7.31
C LEU A 159 0.73 7.34 8.25
N ASN A 160 -0.59 7.59 8.29
CA ASN A 160 -1.51 6.80 9.09
C ASN A 160 -1.57 5.35 8.62
N LEU A 161 -1.58 5.11 7.30
CA LEU A 161 -1.51 3.77 6.73
C LEU A 161 -0.21 3.05 7.12
N VAL A 162 0.94 3.72 6.94
CA VAL A 162 2.28 3.15 7.20
C VAL A 162 2.50 2.88 8.68
N HIS A 163 2.03 3.76 9.55
CA HIS A 163 2.18 3.62 11.00
C HIS A 163 0.98 2.96 11.69
N CYS A 164 0.00 2.48 10.94
CA CYS A 164 -1.24 1.89 11.48
C CYS A 164 -1.93 2.79 12.51
N ARG A 165 -1.96 4.09 12.24
CA ARG A 165 -2.56 5.11 13.12
C ARG A 165 -4.03 5.29 12.78
N ASP A 166 -4.82 5.70 13.79
CA ASP A 166 -6.18 6.17 13.58
C ASP A 166 -6.18 7.34 12.56
N LYS A 167 -7.05 7.25 11.56
CA LYS A 167 -7.20 8.29 10.53
C LYS A 167 -7.59 9.66 11.09
N ASN A 168 -8.23 9.68 12.26
CA ASN A 168 -8.67 10.89 12.96
C ASN A 168 -7.62 11.42 13.95
N ALA A 169 -6.47 10.75 14.08
CA ALA A 169 -5.41 11.21 14.93
C ALA A 169 -4.79 12.49 14.33
N GLU A 170 -5.23 13.64 14.82
CA GLU A 170 -4.64 14.92 14.54
C GLU A 170 -3.40 15.11 15.43
N ASN A 171 -2.24 15.35 14.80
CA ASN A 171 -1.02 15.95 15.37
C ASN A 171 -0.64 15.62 16.83
N ASP A 172 -1.19 14.60 17.43
CA ASP A 172 -0.91 14.25 18.81
C ASP A 172 0.40 13.48 18.90
N LYS A 173 1.40 14.07 19.52
CA LYS A 173 2.68 13.43 19.81
C LYS A 173 2.57 12.24 20.76
N THR A 174 1.42 12.07 21.41
CA THR A 174 1.08 10.97 22.31
C THR A 174 0.34 9.85 21.63
N ASN A 175 0.25 9.87 20.30
CA ASN A 175 -0.57 8.96 19.53
C ASN A 175 -0.10 7.52 19.72
N THR A 176 -0.74 6.84 20.63
CA THR A 176 -0.59 5.40 20.83
C THR A 176 -1.25 4.69 19.66
N TYR A 177 -0.48 3.87 18.95
CA TYR A 177 -0.99 3.02 17.90
C TYR A 177 -2.12 2.13 18.47
N LYS A 178 -3.28 2.13 17.85
CA LYS A 178 -4.39 1.25 18.24
C LYS A 178 -4.08 -0.22 18.00
N SER A 179 -3.25 -0.49 16.99
CA SER A 179 -2.79 -1.84 16.65
C SER A 179 -1.53 -1.71 15.78
N HIS A 180 -0.78 -2.78 15.70
CA HIS A 180 0.46 -2.82 14.93
C HIS A 180 0.40 -3.92 13.89
N TYR A 181 0.90 -3.64 12.68
CA TYR A 181 1.24 -4.67 11.73
C TYR A 181 2.31 -5.61 12.34
N GLN A 182 2.32 -6.86 11.92
CA GLN A 182 3.43 -7.77 12.27
C GLN A 182 4.76 -7.24 11.72
N ALA A 183 4.73 -6.72 10.49
CA ALA A 183 5.86 -6.04 9.87
C ALA A 183 5.34 -5.01 8.85
N MET A 184 6.10 -3.93 8.62
CA MET A 184 5.80 -2.90 7.65
C MET A 184 7.07 -2.39 6.99
N ASN A 185 7.09 -2.41 5.65
CA ASN A 185 8.07 -1.69 4.86
C ASN A 185 7.38 -0.70 3.93
N TYR A 186 7.96 0.47 3.80
CA TYR A 186 7.51 1.50 2.88
C TYR A 186 8.64 1.85 1.90
N ILE A 187 8.37 1.72 0.61
CA ILE A 187 9.34 1.97 -0.44
C ILE A 187 8.79 2.99 -1.42
N SER A 188 9.48 4.11 -1.52
CA SER A 188 9.16 5.16 -2.49
C SER A 188 9.87 4.93 -3.81
N TYR A 189 9.13 5.02 -4.89
CA TYR A 189 9.66 5.08 -6.25
C TYR A 189 9.55 6.51 -6.76
N THR A 190 10.65 7.08 -7.20
CA THR A 190 10.70 8.43 -7.78
C THR A 190 11.58 8.47 -9.00
N ALA A 191 11.23 9.32 -9.95
CA ALA A 191 12.06 9.63 -11.09
C ALA A 191 13.11 10.70 -10.80
N THR A 192 12.83 11.55 -9.82
CA THR A 192 13.69 12.67 -9.41
C THR A 192 14.12 12.52 -7.96
N PRO A 193 15.42 12.36 -7.68
CA PRO A 193 15.92 12.16 -6.32
C PRO A 193 15.86 13.40 -5.42
N TYR A 194 15.54 14.57 -5.98
CA TYR A 194 15.56 15.85 -5.28
C TYR A 194 14.35 16.72 -5.66
N SER A 195 13.49 16.94 -4.73
CA SER A 195 12.57 18.06 -4.71
C SER A 195 12.45 18.58 -3.28
#